data_1ee3a5980334d9ee5b8200e891aba210
#
_entry.id   1ee3a5980334d9ee5b8200e891aba210
#
_cell.length_a   1.000
_cell.length_b   1.000
_cell.length_c   1.000
_cell.angle_alpha   90.00
_cell.angle_beta   90.00
_cell.angle_gamma   90.00
#
_symmetry.space_group_name_H-M   'P 1'
#
loop_
_entity.id
_entity.type
_entity.pdbx_description
1 polymer ?
#
loop_
_entity_poly.entity_id
_entity_poly.type
_entity_poly.pdbx_seq_one_letter_code
_entity_poly.pdbx_strand_id
1 'polypeptide(L)'
;AFCLLFHQGKRYCLDATYRYLPPEDIPQGIQGRKALVENGDSCLILTLPQQDASASTDSLNYHYRLMTDSNPPTLKGTATRVSTGEYKEYLLSLYHDTPKEKQTDLLNNQINNTAAVQSADGEYCLEADPHEDFFHQPIDTTRRKQDYLLPWRCRIVREVTIDIPQGYAVSYLPADFHIETNQGILSCSYRAGAGYIHFRKVMEIRRKRIPLALIPAW
;
A
#
# COMPACT_ATOMS: atom_id res chain seq x y z
N ALA A 1 -0.47 8.21 26.49
CA ALA A 1 -0.30 7.09 27.42
C ALA A 1 -1.02 5.86 26.85
N PHE A 2 -0.52 4.66 27.12
CA PHE A 2 -1.14 3.40 26.68
C PHE A 2 -1.10 2.40 27.83
N CYS A 3 -1.94 1.36 27.77
CA CYS A 3 -1.92 0.25 28.73
C CYS A 3 -1.20 -0.97 28.14
N LEU A 4 -0.43 -1.67 28.97
CA LEU A 4 0.09 -2.99 28.65
C LEU A 4 -0.78 -4.06 29.30
N LEU A 5 -1.34 -4.93 28.47
CA LEU A 5 -2.08 -6.10 28.92
C LEU A 5 -1.26 -7.36 28.63
N PHE A 6 -1.12 -8.21 29.65
CA PHE A 6 -0.53 -9.54 29.50
C PHE A 6 -1.65 -10.59 29.56
N HIS A 7 -1.84 -11.32 28.49
CA HIS A 7 -2.87 -12.35 28.41
C HIS A 7 -2.35 -13.57 27.66
N GLN A 8 -2.47 -14.75 28.25
CA GLN A 8 -2.04 -16.03 27.65
C GLN A 8 -0.60 -16.00 27.11
N GLY A 9 0.34 -15.40 27.86
CA GLY A 9 1.74 -15.27 27.44
C GLY A 9 2.02 -14.24 26.34
N LYS A 10 1.00 -13.56 25.84
CA LYS A 10 1.12 -12.47 24.86
C LYS A 10 1.04 -11.11 25.55
N ARG A 11 1.69 -10.14 24.93
CA ARG A 11 1.68 -8.74 25.36
C ARG A 11 0.89 -7.92 24.33
N TYR A 12 -0.07 -7.16 24.82
CA TYR A 12 -0.89 -6.24 24.06
C TYR A 12 -0.60 -4.81 24.48
N CYS A 13 -0.43 -3.92 23.51
CA CYS A 13 -0.25 -2.50 23.74
C CYS A 13 -1.54 -1.77 23.36
N LEU A 14 -2.38 -1.50 24.37
CA LEU A 14 -3.69 -0.90 24.17
C LEU A 14 -3.56 0.63 24.19
N ASP A 15 -3.69 1.24 23.02
CA ASP A 15 -3.65 2.69 22.82
C ASP A 15 -5.02 3.20 22.34
N ALA A 16 -5.74 3.88 23.24
CA ALA A 16 -7.07 4.40 22.95
C ALA A 16 -7.09 5.57 21.94
N THR A 17 -5.94 6.07 21.53
CA THR A 17 -5.85 7.13 20.50
C THR A 17 -6.03 6.59 19.08
N TYR A 18 -5.87 5.26 18.89
CA TYR A 18 -6.05 4.58 17.63
C TYR A 18 -7.35 3.78 17.65
N ARG A 19 -8.38 4.36 17.06
CA ARG A 19 -9.77 3.89 17.20
C ARG A 19 -10.03 2.54 16.52
N TYR A 20 -9.33 2.25 15.42
CA TYR A 20 -9.59 1.09 14.57
C TYR A 20 -8.40 0.14 14.45
N LEU A 21 -7.32 0.41 15.17
CA LEU A 21 -6.17 -0.48 15.20
C LEU A 21 -6.51 -1.71 16.07
N PRO A 22 -6.28 -2.95 15.59
CA PRO A 22 -6.48 -4.15 16.39
C PRO A 22 -5.62 -4.15 17.66
N PRO A 23 -6.09 -4.75 18.77
CA PRO A 23 -5.36 -4.78 20.03
C PRO A 23 -3.98 -5.46 19.98
N GLU A 24 -3.79 -6.37 19.04
CA GLU A 24 -2.51 -7.06 18.74
C GLU A 24 -1.53 -6.21 17.95
N ASP A 25 -2.00 -5.15 17.30
CA ASP A 25 -1.16 -4.24 16.56
C ASP A 25 -0.64 -3.11 17.44
N ILE A 26 0.56 -2.65 17.13
CA ILE A 26 1.21 -1.55 17.85
C ILE A 26 1.30 -0.36 16.89
N PRO A 27 0.78 0.81 17.29
CA PRO A 27 0.89 2.01 16.46
C PRO A 27 2.34 2.28 16.06
N GLN A 28 2.56 2.52 14.78
CA GLN A 28 3.92 2.69 14.25
C GLN A 28 4.68 3.88 14.85
N GLY A 29 3.95 4.85 15.40
CA GLY A 29 4.53 5.99 16.10
C GLY A 29 5.29 5.62 17.37
N ILE A 30 4.95 4.49 18.02
CA ILE A 30 5.56 4.05 19.27
C ILE A 30 6.39 2.77 19.15
N GLN A 31 6.33 2.06 18.03
CA GLN A 31 7.12 0.85 17.79
C GLN A 31 8.63 1.10 17.95
N GLY A 32 9.31 0.19 18.65
CA GLY A 32 10.75 0.25 18.91
C GLY A 32 11.17 1.32 19.92
N ARG A 33 10.23 2.09 20.50
CA ARG A 33 10.53 3.08 21.53
C ARG A 33 10.64 2.42 22.89
N LYS A 34 11.43 3.04 23.76
CA LYS A 34 11.44 2.70 25.20
C LYS A 34 10.19 3.30 25.86
N ALA A 35 9.50 2.49 26.62
CA ALA A 35 8.35 2.88 27.42
C ALA A 35 8.66 2.67 28.91
N LEU A 36 8.33 3.65 29.73
CA LEU A 36 8.29 3.50 31.18
C LEU A 36 6.94 2.91 31.55
N VAL A 37 6.95 1.76 32.22
CA VAL A 37 5.75 1.01 32.59
C VAL A 37 5.68 0.93 34.10
N GLU A 38 4.58 1.44 34.65
CA GLU A 38 4.24 1.28 36.04
C GLU A 38 3.86 -0.18 36.34
N ASN A 39 4.39 -0.75 37.42
CA ASN A 39 4.16 -2.12 37.81
C ASN A 39 4.02 -2.20 39.34
N GLY A 40 2.87 -1.81 39.85
CA GLY A 40 2.63 -1.63 41.28
C GLY A 40 3.53 -0.54 41.86
N ASP A 41 4.28 -0.85 42.91
CA ASP A 41 5.20 0.09 43.57
C ASP A 41 6.54 0.25 42.81
N SER A 42 6.68 -0.31 41.63
CA SER A 42 7.90 -0.26 40.84
C SER A 42 7.65 0.22 39.42
N CYS A 43 8.72 0.58 38.72
CA CYS A 43 8.68 0.92 37.30
C CYS A 43 9.69 0.06 36.54
N LEU A 44 9.33 -0.29 35.31
CA LEU A 44 10.27 -0.95 34.39
C LEU A 44 10.34 -0.23 33.04
N ILE A 45 11.49 -0.30 32.43
CA ILE A 45 11.70 0.23 31.08
C ILE A 45 11.63 -0.93 30.10
N LEU A 46 10.66 -0.89 29.20
CA LEU A 46 10.49 -1.87 28.13
C LEU A 46 10.77 -1.22 26.77
N THR A 47 11.35 -2.00 25.88
CA THR A 47 11.36 -1.62 24.45
C THR A 47 10.13 -2.25 23.80
N LEU A 48 9.30 -1.40 23.19
CA LEU A 48 8.11 -1.86 22.46
C LEU A 48 8.55 -2.63 21.21
N PRO A 49 7.89 -3.76 20.91
CA PRO A 49 8.25 -4.54 19.74
C PRO A 49 8.04 -3.74 18.44
N GLN A 50 8.78 -4.12 17.42
CA GLN A 50 8.57 -3.66 16.05
C GLN A 50 7.85 -4.77 15.28
N GLN A 51 6.81 -4.39 14.56
CA GLN A 51 6.10 -5.28 13.65
C GLN A 51 6.74 -5.21 12.25
N ASP A 52 6.60 -6.28 11.49
CA ASP A 52 7.04 -6.31 10.10
C ASP A 52 6.20 -5.37 9.22
N ALA A 53 6.73 -5.02 8.05
CA ALA A 53 6.03 -4.17 7.09
C ALA A 53 4.69 -4.79 6.65
N SER A 54 4.59 -6.11 6.61
CA SER A 54 3.36 -6.84 6.27
C SER A 54 2.22 -6.67 7.27
N ALA A 55 2.48 -6.22 8.51
CA ALA A 55 1.42 -5.89 9.46
C ALA A 55 0.55 -4.71 8.97
N SER A 56 1.12 -3.81 8.16
CA SER A 56 0.41 -2.70 7.53
C SER A 56 0.40 -2.89 6.02
N THR A 57 -0.53 -3.67 5.52
CA THR A 57 -0.65 -3.99 4.08
C THR A 57 -1.85 -3.27 3.45
N ASP A 58 -1.64 -2.75 2.24
CA ASP A 58 -2.68 -2.27 1.36
C ASP A 58 -2.64 -3.04 0.05
N SER A 59 -3.63 -3.89 -0.16
CA SER A 59 -3.76 -4.74 -1.35
C SER A 59 -4.95 -4.30 -2.18
N LEU A 60 -4.70 -3.96 -3.44
CA LEU A 60 -5.71 -3.68 -4.46
C LEU A 60 -5.61 -4.72 -5.56
N ASN A 61 -6.74 -5.33 -5.87
CA ASN A 61 -6.89 -6.30 -6.95
C ASN A 61 -7.96 -5.80 -7.91
N TYR A 62 -7.59 -5.67 -9.17
CA TYR A 62 -8.46 -5.27 -10.27
C TYR A 62 -8.65 -6.42 -11.26
N HIS A 63 -9.89 -6.61 -11.69
CA HIS A 63 -10.20 -7.49 -12.80
C HIS A 63 -10.97 -6.69 -13.85
N TYR A 64 -10.33 -6.42 -14.96
CA TYR A 64 -10.85 -5.63 -16.07
C TYR A 64 -11.12 -6.49 -17.29
N ARG A 65 -12.04 -6.00 -18.13
CA ARG A 65 -12.24 -6.44 -19.50
C ARG A 65 -12.01 -5.26 -20.42
N LEU A 66 -11.20 -5.46 -21.46
CA LEU A 66 -11.01 -4.47 -22.51
C LEU A 66 -12.25 -4.42 -23.41
N MET A 67 -12.88 -3.25 -23.47
CA MET A 67 -14.04 -2.95 -24.32
C MET A 67 -13.55 -2.21 -25.56
N THR A 68 -13.54 -2.91 -26.70
CA THR A 68 -13.04 -2.36 -27.99
C THR A 68 -14.15 -1.78 -28.85
N ASP A 69 -15.41 -2.03 -28.49
CA ASP A 69 -16.62 -1.50 -29.13
C ASP A 69 -16.98 -0.07 -28.71
N SER A 70 -16.30 0.47 -27.71
CA SER A 70 -16.42 1.87 -27.29
C SER A 70 -15.38 2.76 -27.99
N ASN A 71 -15.73 4.02 -28.21
CA ASN A 71 -14.80 5.02 -28.74
C ASN A 71 -14.75 6.25 -27.79
N PRO A 72 -13.64 6.50 -27.08
CA PRO A 72 -12.41 5.67 -27.04
C PRO A 72 -12.63 4.29 -26.37
N PRO A 73 -11.75 3.32 -26.63
CA PRO A 73 -11.77 2.02 -25.94
C PRO A 73 -11.59 2.21 -24.43
N THR A 74 -12.23 1.34 -23.64
CA THR A 74 -12.27 1.49 -22.17
C THR A 74 -12.01 0.16 -21.48
N LEU A 75 -11.58 0.23 -20.22
CA LEU A 75 -11.55 -0.91 -19.31
C LEU A 75 -12.76 -0.87 -18.38
N LYS A 76 -13.49 -1.99 -18.29
CA LYS A 76 -14.60 -2.17 -17.34
C LYS A 76 -14.31 -3.37 -16.47
N GLY A 77 -14.62 -3.28 -15.18
CA GLY A 77 -14.35 -4.40 -14.29
C GLY A 77 -14.73 -4.13 -12.84
N THR A 78 -14.09 -4.89 -11.97
CA THR A 78 -14.28 -4.85 -10.53
C THR A 78 -12.95 -4.59 -9.85
N ALA A 79 -13.02 -4.01 -8.65
CA ALA A 79 -11.86 -3.81 -7.79
C ALA A 79 -12.17 -4.31 -6.38
N THR A 80 -11.17 -4.89 -5.74
CA THR A 80 -11.23 -5.29 -4.33
C THR A 80 -10.03 -4.73 -3.60
N ARG A 81 -10.27 -4.02 -2.49
CA ARG A 81 -9.23 -3.51 -1.61
C ARG A 81 -9.28 -4.20 -0.26
N VAL A 82 -8.13 -4.67 0.21
CA VAL A 82 -7.95 -5.25 1.54
C VAL A 82 -6.81 -4.50 2.23
N SER A 83 -7.11 -3.92 3.39
CA SER A 83 -6.14 -3.14 4.15
C SER A 83 -6.03 -3.64 5.59
N THR A 84 -4.81 -3.67 6.12
CA THR A 84 -4.50 -4.06 7.50
C THR A 84 -3.65 -2.99 8.18
N GLY A 85 -3.53 -3.08 9.52
CA GLY A 85 -2.69 -2.20 10.32
C GLY A 85 -3.03 -0.72 10.12
N GLU A 86 -2.01 0.10 9.90
CA GLU A 86 -2.13 1.56 9.73
C GLU A 86 -3.00 1.95 8.51
N TYR A 87 -2.97 1.16 7.43
CA TYR A 87 -3.84 1.41 6.28
C TYR A 87 -5.32 1.21 6.62
N LYS A 88 -5.63 0.17 7.40
CA LYS A 88 -7.00 -0.06 7.89
C LYS A 88 -7.44 1.09 8.79
N GLU A 89 -6.60 1.47 9.77
CA GLU A 89 -6.87 2.58 10.68
C GLU A 89 -7.14 3.87 9.91
N TYR A 90 -6.27 4.20 8.96
CA TYR A 90 -6.41 5.39 8.10
C TYR A 90 -7.74 5.39 7.32
N LEU A 91 -8.05 4.27 6.64
CA LEU A 91 -9.26 4.18 5.82
C LEU A 91 -10.54 4.23 6.65
N LEU A 92 -10.56 3.55 7.80
CA LEU A 92 -11.73 3.55 8.68
C LEU A 92 -11.92 4.92 9.33
N SER A 93 -10.86 5.59 9.77
CA SER A 93 -10.92 6.97 10.26
C SER A 93 -11.49 7.89 9.19
N LEU A 94 -10.92 7.84 7.98
CA LEU A 94 -11.39 8.65 6.85
C LEU A 94 -12.86 8.38 6.52
N TYR A 95 -13.28 7.12 6.50
CA TYR A 95 -14.67 6.73 6.23
C TYR A 95 -15.64 7.25 7.29
N HIS A 96 -15.31 7.08 8.57
CA HIS A 96 -16.19 7.48 9.67
C HIS A 96 -16.21 8.99 9.91
N ASP A 97 -15.14 9.71 9.56
CA ASP A 97 -15.08 11.16 9.61
C ASP A 97 -15.75 11.83 8.41
N THR A 98 -16.08 11.06 7.36
CA THR A 98 -16.76 11.54 6.17
C THR A 98 -18.29 11.50 6.38
N PRO A 99 -19.03 12.58 6.06
CA PRO A 99 -20.48 12.61 6.10
C PRO A 99 -21.09 11.45 5.28
N LYS A 100 -22.19 10.88 5.79
CA LYS A 100 -22.80 9.65 5.22
C LYS A 100 -23.11 9.77 3.73
N GLU A 101 -23.57 10.93 3.29
CA GLU A 101 -23.90 11.23 1.90
C GLU A 101 -22.69 11.21 0.96
N LYS A 102 -21.47 11.37 1.49
CA LYS A 102 -20.20 11.36 0.74
C LYS A 102 -19.40 10.08 0.87
N GLN A 103 -19.84 9.15 1.71
CA GLN A 103 -19.08 7.92 1.98
C GLN A 103 -18.96 7.02 0.73
N THR A 104 -20.00 6.94 -0.08
CA THR A 104 -19.97 6.18 -1.33
C THR A 104 -18.98 6.78 -2.32
N ASP A 105 -18.96 8.11 -2.47
CA ASP A 105 -18.01 8.80 -3.35
C ASP A 105 -16.59 8.62 -2.85
N LEU A 106 -16.38 8.70 -1.52
CA LEU A 106 -15.08 8.43 -0.91
C LEU A 106 -14.59 7.02 -1.28
N LEU A 107 -15.41 5.99 -1.07
CA LEU A 107 -15.04 4.61 -1.38
C LEU A 107 -14.75 4.42 -2.86
N ASN A 108 -15.60 4.99 -3.72
CA ASN A 108 -15.38 4.97 -5.16
C ASN A 108 -14.04 5.61 -5.52
N ASN A 109 -13.72 6.79 -4.98
CA ASN A 109 -12.45 7.48 -5.23
C ASN A 109 -11.22 6.71 -4.71
N GLN A 110 -11.39 5.86 -3.68
CA GLN A 110 -10.31 5.01 -3.17
C GLN A 110 -10.05 3.76 -4.03
N ILE A 111 -11.00 3.38 -4.87
CA ILE A 111 -10.94 2.17 -5.68
C ILE A 111 -10.90 2.51 -7.18
N ASN A 112 -11.64 3.57 -7.58
CA ASN A 112 -11.70 3.96 -8.99
C ASN A 112 -10.36 4.53 -9.42
N ASN A 113 -9.76 3.79 -10.33
CA ASN A 113 -8.62 4.24 -11.06
C ASN A 113 -8.93 4.13 -12.55
N THR A 114 -8.73 5.18 -13.26
CA THR A 114 -8.87 5.20 -14.72
C THR A 114 -7.60 4.62 -15.32
N ALA A 115 -7.51 3.29 -15.37
CA ALA A 115 -6.50 2.65 -16.20
C ALA A 115 -6.67 3.17 -17.63
N ALA A 116 -5.64 3.84 -18.14
CA ALA A 116 -5.70 4.45 -19.45
C ALA A 116 -5.56 3.39 -20.53
N VAL A 117 -6.41 3.50 -21.56
CA VAL A 117 -6.29 2.74 -22.81
C VAL A 117 -5.96 3.74 -23.90
N GLN A 118 -4.79 3.58 -24.51
CA GLN A 118 -4.40 4.35 -25.69
C GLN A 118 -4.51 3.45 -26.92
N SER A 119 -5.01 3.96 -28.01
CA SER A 119 -5.11 3.22 -29.28
C SER A 119 -4.36 3.97 -30.37
N ALA A 120 -3.51 3.25 -31.10
CA ALA A 120 -2.82 3.76 -32.28
C ALA A 120 -2.61 2.59 -33.25
N ASP A 121 -2.89 2.82 -34.53
CA ASP A 121 -2.61 1.88 -35.64
C ASP A 121 -3.16 0.45 -35.42
N GLY A 122 -4.30 0.32 -34.74
CA GLY A 122 -4.93 -0.97 -34.45
C GLY A 122 -4.36 -1.70 -33.25
N GLU A 123 -3.40 -1.11 -32.54
CA GLU A 123 -2.86 -1.60 -31.27
C GLU A 123 -3.47 -0.86 -30.09
N TYR A 124 -3.56 -1.56 -28.96
CA TYR A 124 -3.97 -1.00 -27.66
C TYR A 124 -2.82 -1.04 -26.67
N CYS A 125 -2.46 0.12 -26.15
CA CYS A 125 -1.52 0.24 -25.05
C CYS A 125 -2.31 0.40 -23.74
N LEU A 126 -2.09 -0.52 -22.79
CA LEU A 126 -2.82 -0.57 -21.53
C LEU A 126 -1.89 -0.16 -20.39
N GLU A 127 -2.31 0.83 -19.60
CA GLU A 127 -1.62 1.18 -18.37
C GLU A 127 -2.06 0.23 -17.26
N ALA A 128 -1.17 -0.68 -16.86
CA ALA A 128 -1.49 -1.70 -15.87
C ALA A 128 -1.43 -1.19 -14.41
N ASP A 129 -0.71 -0.10 -14.14
CA ASP A 129 -0.55 0.44 -12.79
C ASP A 129 -0.77 1.96 -12.76
N PRO A 130 -2.03 2.39 -12.77
CA PRO A 130 -2.38 3.80 -12.77
C PRO A 130 -2.30 4.44 -11.37
N HIS A 131 -1.90 3.70 -10.32
CA HIS A 131 -1.80 4.23 -8.98
C HIS A 131 -0.50 4.98 -8.72
N GLU A 132 -0.62 6.24 -8.34
CA GLU A 132 0.47 6.98 -7.71
C GLU A 132 0.70 6.43 -6.32
N ASP A 133 1.85 5.79 -6.12
CA ASP A 133 2.30 5.36 -4.81
C ASP A 133 3.02 6.50 -4.07
N PHE A 134 3.34 6.30 -2.79
CA PHE A 134 4.08 7.23 -1.93
C PHE A 134 5.35 7.82 -2.57
N PHE A 135 5.92 7.15 -3.54
CA PHE A 135 7.22 7.47 -4.14
C PHE A 135 7.14 8.47 -5.30
N HIS A 136 5.95 8.85 -5.72
CA HIS A 136 5.78 9.89 -6.73
C HIS A 136 5.92 11.31 -6.16
N GLN A 137 6.01 11.46 -4.84
CA GLN A 137 6.31 12.76 -4.24
C GLN A 137 7.82 13.03 -4.35
N PRO A 138 8.22 14.06 -5.12
CA PRO A 138 9.64 14.40 -5.23
C PRO A 138 10.16 14.84 -3.86
N ILE A 139 11.22 14.20 -3.39
CA ILE A 139 11.91 14.60 -2.19
C ILE A 139 12.87 15.73 -2.58
N ASP A 140 12.64 16.95 -2.06
CA ASP A 140 13.60 18.04 -2.25
C ASP A 140 14.91 17.70 -1.53
N THR A 141 15.88 17.25 -2.32
CA THR A 141 17.21 16.87 -1.83
C THR A 141 18.15 18.05 -1.66
N THR A 142 17.87 19.21 -2.28
CA THR A 142 18.79 20.34 -2.36
C THR A 142 18.88 21.12 -1.05
N ARG A 143 17.80 21.18 -0.28
CA ARG A 143 17.71 21.91 0.98
C ARG A 143 17.67 21.01 2.22
N ARG A 144 17.58 19.70 2.03
CA ARG A 144 17.43 18.75 3.13
C ARG A 144 18.76 18.54 3.87
N LYS A 145 18.74 18.69 5.18
CA LYS A 145 19.90 18.48 6.08
C LYS A 145 19.71 17.28 7.00
N GLN A 146 18.58 16.59 6.92
CA GLN A 146 18.23 15.48 7.80
C GLN A 146 17.71 14.32 6.98
N ASP A 147 17.79 13.13 7.56
CA ASP A 147 17.18 11.92 7.00
C ASP A 147 15.70 12.12 6.70
N TYR A 148 15.20 11.42 5.69
CA TYR A 148 13.76 11.43 5.40
C TYR A 148 13.05 10.37 6.26
N LEU A 149 11.96 10.76 6.87
CA LEU A 149 11.17 9.87 7.71
C LEU A 149 9.85 9.58 7.01
N LEU A 150 9.67 8.33 6.58
CA LEU A 150 8.41 7.82 6.07
C LEU A 150 7.38 7.70 7.20
N PRO A 151 6.10 7.84 6.93
CA PRO A 151 5.06 7.80 7.95
C PRO A 151 5.04 6.45 8.69
N TRP A 152 5.11 5.34 7.94
CA TRP A 152 5.13 3.98 8.50
C TRP A 152 5.89 2.99 7.62
N ARG A 153 6.19 1.82 8.17
CA ARG A 153 6.59 0.64 7.40
C ARG A 153 5.33 0.00 6.84
N CYS A 154 5.38 -0.43 5.59
CA CYS A 154 4.19 -0.97 4.94
C CYS A 154 4.54 -1.91 3.80
N ARG A 155 3.50 -2.63 3.38
CA ARG A 155 3.50 -3.43 2.17
C ARG A 155 2.33 -2.99 1.29
N ILE A 156 2.61 -2.70 0.04
CA ILE A 156 1.63 -2.35 -0.97
C ILE A 156 1.64 -3.46 -2.01
N VAL A 157 0.46 -3.98 -2.33
CA VAL A 157 0.28 -4.99 -3.37
C VAL A 157 -0.73 -4.46 -4.36
N ARG A 158 -0.38 -4.47 -5.63
CA ARG A 158 -1.26 -4.13 -6.76
C ARG A 158 -1.31 -5.33 -7.69
N GLU A 159 -2.50 -5.83 -7.96
CA GLU A 159 -2.73 -6.90 -8.90
C GLU A 159 -3.78 -6.46 -9.91
N VAL A 160 -3.48 -6.65 -11.18
CA VAL A 160 -4.39 -6.27 -12.27
C VAL A 160 -4.48 -7.45 -13.24
N THR A 161 -5.69 -7.95 -13.44
CA THR A 161 -5.98 -8.91 -14.49
C THR A 161 -6.83 -8.22 -15.55
N ILE A 162 -6.46 -8.35 -16.82
CA ILE A 162 -7.18 -7.76 -17.94
C ILE A 162 -7.56 -8.88 -18.92
N ASP A 163 -8.84 -9.12 -19.07
CA ASP A 163 -9.36 -10.05 -20.10
C ASP A 163 -9.19 -9.40 -21.47
N ILE A 164 -8.59 -10.16 -22.38
CA ILE A 164 -8.34 -9.75 -23.77
C ILE A 164 -9.48 -10.27 -24.63
N PRO A 165 -10.12 -9.41 -25.46
CA PRO A 165 -11.19 -9.85 -26.36
C PRO A 165 -10.69 -10.86 -27.40
N GLN A 166 -11.61 -11.69 -27.88
CA GLN A 166 -11.31 -12.63 -28.96
C GLN A 166 -10.82 -11.86 -30.21
N GLY A 167 -9.81 -12.39 -30.87
CA GLY A 167 -9.19 -11.78 -32.05
C GLY A 167 -8.01 -10.87 -31.74
N TYR A 168 -7.72 -10.64 -30.46
CA TYR A 168 -6.54 -9.88 -30.02
C TYR A 168 -5.51 -10.81 -29.39
N ALA A 169 -4.24 -10.41 -29.50
CA ALA A 169 -3.11 -11.09 -28.90
C ALA A 169 -2.19 -10.06 -28.24
N VAL A 170 -1.46 -10.50 -27.22
CA VAL A 170 -0.46 -9.65 -26.57
C VAL A 170 0.81 -9.63 -27.43
N SER A 171 1.15 -8.46 -27.95
CA SER A 171 2.36 -8.27 -28.79
C SER A 171 3.59 -7.96 -27.93
N TYR A 172 3.41 -7.30 -26.79
CA TYR A 172 4.50 -6.87 -25.92
C TYR A 172 4.10 -6.88 -24.45
N LEU A 173 5.01 -7.30 -23.59
CA LEU A 173 4.95 -7.11 -22.14
C LEU A 173 6.28 -6.53 -21.65
N PRO A 174 6.27 -5.61 -20.69
CA PRO A 174 7.49 -5.17 -20.04
C PRO A 174 8.22 -6.34 -19.36
N ALA A 175 9.54 -6.22 -19.23
CA ALA A 175 10.32 -7.19 -18.48
C ALA A 175 9.97 -7.15 -16.98
N ASP A 176 10.05 -8.29 -16.31
CA ASP A 176 9.95 -8.35 -14.85
C ASP A 176 11.06 -7.51 -14.23
N PHE A 177 10.74 -6.87 -13.12
CA PHE A 177 11.64 -6.00 -12.39
C PHE A 177 11.64 -6.36 -10.92
N HIS A 178 12.83 -6.45 -10.31
CA HIS A 178 12.98 -6.72 -8.89
C HIS A 178 14.20 -5.99 -8.31
N ILE A 179 13.94 -5.18 -7.30
CA ILE A 179 14.99 -4.58 -6.45
C ILE A 179 14.69 -4.95 -5.01
N GLU A 180 15.70 -5.44 -4.30
CA GLU A 180 15.66 -5.68 -2.88
C GLU A 180 16.86 -5.04 -2.20
N THR A 181 16.59 -4.29 -1.15
CA THR A 181 17.59 -3.62 -0.30
C THR A 181 17.24 -3.82 1.17
N ASN A 182 18.10 -3.36 2.06
CA ASN A 182 17.77 -3.31 3.48
C ASN A 182 16.67 -2.28 3.82
N GLN A 183 16.35 -1.38 2.90
CA GLN A 183 15.26 -0.40 3.05
C GLN A 183 13.91 -0.99 2.67
N GLY A 184 13.87 -1.91 1.71
CA GLY A 184 12.64 -2.52 1.24
C GLY A 184 12.79 -3.31 -0.06
N ILE A 185 11.63 -3.65 -0.63
CA ILE A 185 11.48 -4.38 -1.89
C ILE A 185 10.62 -3.56 -2.84
N LEU A 186 10.98 -3.57 -4.11
CA LEU A 186 10.11 -3.20 -5.21
C LEU A 186 10.19 -4.27 -6.29
N SER A 187 9.07 -4.89 -6.62
CA SER A 187 8.99 -5.87 -7.70
C SER A 187 7.76 -5.67 -8.56
N CYS A 188 7.94 -5.80 -9.86
CA CYS A 188 6.86 -5.84 -10.85
C CYS A 188 7.01 -7.09 -11.68
N SER A 189 5.90 -7.75 -11.97
CA SER A 189 5.87 -8.92 -12.84
C SER A 189 4.69 -8.86 -13.79
N TYR A 190 4.91 -9.35 -15.01
CA TYR A 190 3.93 -9.34 -16.08
C TYR A 190 3.80 -10.75 -16.66
N ARG A 191 2.58 -11.20 -16.89
CA ARG A 191 2.30 -12.51 -17.47
C ARG A 191 1.17 -12.37 -18.48
N ALA A 192 1.31 -13.06 -19.59
CA ALA A 192 0.22 -13.28 -20.53
C ALA A 192 -0.21 -14.73 -20.47
N GLY A 193 -1.51 -14.95 -20.47
CA GLY A 193 -2.13 -16.27 -20.61
C GLY A 193 -3.06 -16.31 -21.81
N ALA A 194 -3.78 -17.41 -21.95
CA ALA A 194 -4.79 -17.54 -23.00
C ALA A 194 -5.96 -16.58 -22.71
N GLY A 195 -5.97 -15.41 -23.40
CA GLY A 195 -7.04 -14.42 -23.31
C GLY A 195 -6.95 -13.47 -22.11
N TYR A 196 -5.81 -13.37 -21.43
CA TYR A 196 -5.62 -12.37 -20.36
C TYR A 196 -4.18 -11.87 -20.23
N ILE A 197 -4.04 -10.72 -19.62
CA ILE A 197 -2.78 -10.19 -19.05
C ILE A 197 -2.93 -10.11 -17.54
N HIS A 198 -1.89 -10.49 -16.83
CA HIS A 198 -1.79 -10.30 -15.38
C HIS A 198 -0.55 -9.49 -15.04
N PHE A 199 -0.74 -8.43 -14.29
CA PHE A 199 0.27 -7.58 -13.69
C PHE A 199 0.26 -7.71 -12.18
N ARG A 200 1.43 -7.76 -11.56
CA ARG A 200 1.56 -7.71 -10.11
C ARG A 200 2.73 -6.83 -9.71
N LYS A 201 2.45 -5.84 -8.84
CA LYS A 201 3.46 -5.01 -8.17
C LYS A 201 3.43 -5.29 -6.68
N VAL A 202 4.61 -5.43 -6.08
CA VAL A 202 4.79 -5.47 -4.63
C VAL A 202 5.84 -4.45 -4.25
N MET A 203 5.48 -3.61 -3.30
CA MET A 203 6.37 -2.64 -2.70
C MET A 203 6.33 -2.83 -1.19
N GLU A 204 7.49 -2.94 -0.57
CA GLU A 204 7.63 -3.12 0.87
C GLU A 204 8.63 -2.13 1.43
N ILE A 205 8.22 -1.35 2.42
CA ILE A 205 9.06 -0.42 3.16
C ILE A 205 9.38 -1.06 4.51
N ARG A 206 10.60 -1.54 4.64
CA ARG A 206 11.10 -2.20 5.87
C ARG A 206 11.62 -1.22 6.91
N ARG A 207 12.09 -0.05 6.47
CA ARG A 207 12.65 0.99 7.35
C ARG A 207 12.03 2.34 7.05
N LYS A 208 11.53 3.00 8.10
CA LYS A 208 10.93 4.34 7.98
C LYS A 208 11.96 5.43 7.71
N ARG A 209 13.19 5.24 8.17
CA ARG A 209 14.24 6.25 8.09
C ARG A 209 15.11 5.99 6.86
N ILE A 210 15.08 6.93 5.93
CA ILE A 210 15.95 6.94 4.76
C ILE A 210 17.11 7.88 5.07
N PRO A 211 18.34 7.38 5.20
CA PRO A 211 19.51 8.21 5.42
C PRO A 211 19.68 9.25 4.32
N LEU A 212 20.09 10.46 4.68
CA LEU A 212 20.29 11.56 3.73
C LEU A 212 21.21 11.16 2.57
N ALA A 213 22.25 10.36 2.84
CA ALA A 213 23.18 9.88 1.84
C ALA A 213 22.55 8.95 0.78
N LEU A 214 21.40 8.32 1.08
CA LEU A 214 20.71 7.42 0.16
C LEU A 214 19.57 8.10 -0.63
N ILE A 215 19.19 9.31 -0.24
CA ILE A 215 18.06 10.00 -0.89
C ILE A 215 18.29 10.27 -2.39
N PRO A 216 19.49 10.62 -2.87
CA PRO A 216 19.72 10.84 -4.30
C PRO A 216 19.57 9.59 -5.16
N ALA A 217 19.65 8.42 -4.57
CA ALA A 217 19.53 7.12 -5.25
C ALA A 217 18.12 6.50 -5.10
N TRP A 218 17.24 7.23 -4.49
CA TRP A 218 15.87 6.77 -4.17
C TRP A 218 14.85 7.19 -5.23
#